data_3056596413683545ae872ca8cc7517f8
#
_entry.id   3056596413683545ae872ca8cc7517f8
#
_cell.length_a   1.000
_cell.length_b   1.000
_cell.length_c   1.000
_cell.angle_alpha   90.00
_cell.angle_beta   90.00
_cell.angle_gamma   90.00
#
_symmetry.space_group_name_H-M   'P 1'
#
loop_
_entity.id
_entity.type
_entity.pdbx_description
1 polymer ?
#
loop_
_entity_poly.entity_id
_entity_poly.type
_entity_poly.pdbx_seq_one_letter_code
_entity_poly.pdbx_strand_id
1 'polypeptide(L)'
;MLPEKGFALNGREIMEKVNARDKGDRSISEMEMILIDKKGKKRVRKLKTYGLEQGKDSKSLMFFVSPADVKNTGFLTYDYDESGKDDDQWLFLPALKKTKRIAAGDKSGSFMGSDLNYSDMTSPDLDLYDYTLMKETEVKGHKVWQIKAVPKSKDEAKKSGYSKSALFIRQ
;
A
#
# COMPACT_ATOMS: atom_id res chain seq x y z
N MET A 1 -8.52 -41.34 -18.10
CA MET A 1 -7.77 -40.11 -17.90
C MET A 1 -8.67 -39.23 -17.06
N LEU A 2 -8.46 -39.20 -15.75
CA LEU A 2 -9.24 -38.36 -14.84
C LEU A 2 -8.75 -36.93 -15.00
N PRO A 3 -9.61 -35.91 -15.07
CA PRO A 3 -9.16 -34.52 -15.09
C PRO A 3 -8.52 -34.23 -13.75
N GLU A 4 -7.25 -33.78 -13.76
CA GLU A 4 -6.63 -33.18 -12.58
C GLU A 4 -7.56 -32.05 -12.11
N LYS A 5 -8.12 -32.25 -10.92
CA LYS A 5 -8.78 -31.15 -10.19
C LYS A 5 -7.68 -30.15 -9.85
N GLY A 6 -7.46 -29.17 -10.71
CA GLY A 6 -6.69 -28.00 -10.33
C GLY A 6 -7.29 -27.44 -9.04
N PHE A 7 -6.55 -27.49 -7.95
CA PHE A 7 -6.98 -26.86 -6.71
C PHE A 7 -7.13 -25.37 -7.00
N ALA A 8 -8.37 -24.87 -6.89
CA ALA A 8 -8.60 -23.44 -6.99
C ALA A 8 -7.77 -22.74 -5.89
N LEU A 9 -6.97 -21.74 -6.31
CA LEU A 9 -6.14 -20.96 -5.38
C LEU A 9 -7.04 -20.37 -4.27
N ASN A 10 -6.57 -20.44 -3.03
CA ASN A 10 -7.21 -19.75 -1.94
C ASN A 10 -6.71 -18.29 -1.84
N GLY A 11 -7.37 -17.47 -1.01
CA GLY A 11 -7.04 -16.05 -0.88
C GLY A 11 -5.60 -15.80 -0.43
N ARG A 12 -5.07 -16.63 0.47
CA ARG A 12 -3.70 -16.52 0.98
C ARG A 12 -2.67 -16.84 -0.12
N GLU A 13 -2.85 -17.93 -0.85
CA GLU A 13 -1.97 -18.33 -1.97
C GLU A 13 -1.89 -17.26 -3.06
N ILE A 14 -3.02 -16.59 -3.35
CA ILE A 14 -3.04 -15.48 -4.31
C ILE A 14 -2.19 -14.33 -3.79
N MET A 15 -2.33 -13.95 -2.52
CA MET A 15 -1.56 -12.86 -1.93
C MET A 15 -0.06 -13.18 -1.82
N GLU A 16 0.30 -14.42 -1.55
CA GLU A 16 1.70 -14.88 -1.59
C GLU A 16 2.31 -14.73 -2.99
N LYS A 17 1.57 -15.08 -4.04
CA LYS A 17 2.01 -14.85 -5.42
C LYS A 17 2.15 -13.36 -5.75
N VAL A 18 1.28 -12.50 -5.24
CA VAL A 18 1.40 -11.04 -5.39
C VAL A 18 2.67 -10.54 -4.72
N ASN A 19 2.97 -11.02 -3.51
CA ASN A 19 4.15 -10.61 -2.75
C ASN A 19 5.46 -11.13 -3.38
N ALA A 20 5.43 -12.37 -3.89
CA ALA A 20 6.59 -13.01 -4.55
C ALA A 20 6.87 -12.48 -5.97
N ARG A 21 6.05 -11.55 -6.50
CA ARG A 21 6.26 -10.99 -7.83
C ARG A 21 7.56 -10.19 -7.88
N ASP A 22 8.36 -10.43 -8.91
CA ASP A 22 9.54 -9.61 -9.18
C ASP A 22 9.13 -8.15 -9.43
N LYS A 23 9.67 -7.25 -8.62
CA LYS A 23 9.45 -5.80 -8.70
C LYS A 23 10.63 -5.08 -9.34
N GLY A 24 11.73 -5.82 -9.66
CA GLY A 24 13.02 -5.30 -10.10
C GLY A 24 13.78 -4.63 -8.94
N ASP A 25 15.12 -4.56 -9.08
CA ASP A 25 15.98 -4.02 -8.01
C ASP A 25 15.74 -2.55 -7.72
N ARG A 26 15.33 -1.79 -8.74
CA ARG A 26 15.10 -0.34 -8.66
C ARG A 26 13.91 0.05 -9.53
N SER A 27 13.15 1.01 -9.06
CA SER A 27 12.02 1.54 -9.80
C SER A 27 11.95 3.07 -9.73
N ILE A 28 11.44 3.67 -10.80
CA ILE A 28 11.04 5.08 -10.81
C ILE A 28 9.63 5.13 -11.36
N SER A 29 8.74 5.77 -10.64
CA SER A 29 7.36 5.96 -11.09
C SER A 29 6.91 7.41 -10.92
N GLU A 30 6.06 7.86 -11.83
CA GLU A 30 5.35 9.13 -11.75
C GLU A 30 3.87 8.84 -11.57
N MET A 31 3.25 9.54 -10.63
CA MET A 31 1.86 9.30 -10.24
C MET A 31 1.10 10.61 -10.13
N GLU A 32 -0.20 10.54 -10.34
CA GLU A 32 -1.12 11.61 -9.99
C GLU A 32 -2.04 11.14 -8.85
N MET A 33 -2.08 11.93 -7.78
CA MET A 33 -3.03 11.78 -6.68
C MET A 33 -4.13 12.81 -6.87
N ILE A 34 -5.37 12.34 -7.05
CA ILE A 34 -6.54 13.21 -7.24
C ILE A 34 -7.38 13.15 -5.97
N LEU A 35 -7.40 14.26 -5.22
CA LEU A 35 -8.28 14.41 -4.06
C LEU A 35 -9.58 15.02 -4.52
N ILE A 36 -10.70 14.39 -4.16
CA ILE A 36 -12.05 14.82 -4.56
C ILE A 36 -12.83 15.16 -3.30
N ASP A 37 -13.24 16.40 -3.14
CA ASP A 37 -14.05 16.81 -1.99
C ASP A 37 -15.54 16.41 -2.14
N LYS A 38 -16.30 16.60 -1.07
CA LYS A 38 -17.75 16.27 -1.05
C LYS A 38 -18.60 17.01 -2.11
N LYS A 39 -18.05 18.09 -2.68
CA LYS A 39 -18.70 18.86 -3.75
C LYS A 39 -18.18 18.47 -5.13
N GLY A 40 -17.33 17.45 -5.22
CA GLY A 40 -16.73 17.00 -6.48
C GLY A 40 -15.57 17.86 -6.98
N LYS A 41 -15.11 18.86 -6.22
CA LYS A 41 -13.94 19.67 -6.58
C LYS A 41 -12.68 18.81 -6.46
N LYS A 42 -11.87 18.83 -7.51
CA LYS A 42 -10.63 18.04 -7.61
C LYS A 42 -9.41 18.89 -7.30
N ARG A 43 -8.48 18.31 -6.57
CA ARG A 43 -7.10 18.80 -6.40
C ARG A 43 -6.16 17.71 -6.88
N VAL A 44 -5.32 18.04 -7.86
CA VAL A 44 -4.36 17.08 -8.45
C VAL A 44 -2.98 17.36 -7.88
N ARG A 45 -2.29 16.32 -7.41
CA ARG A 45 -0.92 16.35 -6.97
C ARG A 45 -0.09 15.42 -7.85
N LYS A 46 1.03 15.89 -8.34
CA LYS A 46 1.98 15.04 -9.08
C LYS A 46 3.07 14.59 -8.13
N LEU A 47 3.39 13.30 -8.19
CA LEU A 47 4.36 12.66 -7.33
C LEU A 47 5.37 11.90 -8.19
N LYS A 48 6.61 11.82 -7.69
CA LYS A 48 7.65 10.97 -8.23
C LYS A 48 8.19 10.08 -7.12
N THR A 49 8.21 8.77 -7.36
CA THR A 49 8.67 7.79 -6.39
C THR A 49 9.87 7.04 -6.94
N TYR A 50 10.85 6.83 -6.07
CA TYR A 50 12.03 6.01 -6.29
C TYR A 50 11.94 4.82 -5.36
N GLY A 51 12.02 3.61 -5.90
CA GLY A 51 12.02 2.35 -5.16
C GLY A 51 13.38 1.67 -5.24
N LEU A 52 13.76 0.99 -4.18
CA LEU A 52 14.95 0.16 -4.07
C LEU A 52 14.59 -1.11 -3.31
N GLU A 53 14.75 -2.26 -3.96
CA GLU A 53 14.68 -3.56 -3.29
C GLU A 53 16.07 -3.91 -2.71
N GLN A 54 16.09 -4.40 -1.48
CA GLN A 54 17.32 -4.75 -0.76
C GLN A 54 17.15 -6.10 -0.07
N GLY A 55 17.35 -7.17 -0.82
CA GLY A 55 17.00 -8.53 -0.39
C GLY A 55 15.48 -8.69 -0.32
N LYS A 56 14.95 -8.92 0.88
CA LYS A 56 13.51 -8.99 1.11
C LYS A 56 12.90 -7.66 1.57
N ASP A 57 13.74 -6.76 2.09
CA ASP A 57 13.32 -5.42 2.51
C ASP A 57 13.25 -4.49 1.30
N SER A 58 12.42 -3.47 1.39
CA SER A 58 12.37 -2.42 0.39
C SER A 58 12.46 -1.01 0.98
N LYS A 59 12.87 -0.06 0.16
CA LYS A 59 12.89 1.36 0.49
C LYS A 59 12.23 2.14 -0.60
N SER A 60 11.44 3.14 -0.23
CA SER A 60 10.86 4.06 -1.19
C SER A 60 11.02 5.50 -0.75
N LEU A 61 11.30 6.37 -1.72
CA LEU A 61 11.38 7.80 -1.51
C LEU A 61 10.45 8.50 -2.50
N MET A 62 9.39 9.10 -1.97
CA MET A 62 8.38 9.80 -2.74
C MET A 62 8.55 11.31 -2.58
N PHE A 63 8.46 12.05 -3.67
CA PHE A 63 8.44 13.51 -3.68
C PHE A 63 7.17 14.03 -4.32
N PHE A 64 6.57 15.04 -3.70
CA PHE A 64 5.53 15.83 -4.33
C PHE A 64 6.18 16.86 -5.27
N VAL A 65 5.82 16.79 -6.55
CA VAL A 65 6.38 17.65 -7.61
C VAL A 65 5.52 18.89 -7.81
N SER A 66 4.21 18.74 -7.66
CA SER A 66 3.23 19.83 -7.74
C SER A 66 1.96 19.49 -6.95
N PRO A 67 1.11 20.47 -6.62
CA PRO A 67 1.27 21.92 -6.79
C PRO A 67 2.25 22.55 -5.78
N ALA A 68 2.39 23.87 -5.84
CA ALA A 68 3.39 24.62 -5.07
C ALA A 68 3.26 24.47 -3.55
N ASP A 69 2.05 24.32 -3.02
CA ASP A 69 1.74 24.16 -1.59
C ASP A 69 2.30 22.87 -0.97
N VAL A 70 2.48 21.80 -1.78
CA VAL A 70 3.05 20.53 -1.34
C VAL A 70 4.39 20.20 -2.01
N LYS A 71 4.85 21.03 -2.95
CA LYS A 71 6.08 20.80 -3.70
C LYS A 71 7.27 20.59 -2.78
N ASN A 72 8.14 19.64 -3.14
CA ASN A 72 9.33 19.23 -2.41
C ASN A 72 9.05 18.58 -1.03
N THR A 73 7.79 18.32 -0.68
CA THR A 73 7.49 17.41 0.43
C THR A 73 8.05 16.04 0.07
N GLY A 74 8.83 15.45 0.98
CA GLY A 74 9.44 14.13 0.82
C GLY A 74 8.84 13.13 1.80
N PHE A 75 8.63 11.90 1.35
CA PHE A 75 8.19 10.81 2.20
C PHE A 75 9.09 9.61 1.97
N LEU A 76 9.80 9.19 3.01
CA LEU A 76 10.72 8.06 3.01
C LEU A 76 10.09 6.91 3.78
N THR A 77 10.11 5.72 3.18
CA THR A 77 9.64 4.47 3.78
C THR A 77 10.73 3.42 3.75
N TYR A 78 10.92 2.73 4.88
CA TYR A 78 11.66 1.48 4.97
C TYR A 78 10.63 0.41 5.32
N ASP A 79 10.41 -0.50 4.39
CA ASP A 79 9.44 -1.60 4.45
C ASP A 79 10.22 -2.89 4.72
N TYR A 80 10.00 -3.50 5.88
CA TYR A 80 10.74 -4.67 6.34
C TYR A 80 9.93 -5.94 6.13
N ASP A 81 10.54 -6.97 5.54
CA ASP A 81 9.92 -8.30 5.35
C ASP A 81 9.79 -9.09 6.66
N GLU A 82 10.53 -8.69 7.70
CA GLU A 82 10.50 -9.36 9.01
C GLU A 82 9.14 -9.19 9.69
N SER A 83 8.39 -10.30 9.82
CA SER A 83 7.04 -10.28 10.40
C SER A 83 7.06 -9.75 11.83
N GLY A 84 6.14 -8.84 12.11
CA GLY A 84 6.01 -8.17 13.40
C GLY A 84 6.97 -6.99 13.62
N LYS A 85 7.90 -6.73 12.70
CA LYS A 85 8.75 -5.55 12.72
C LYS A 85 8.00 -4.36 12.11
N ASP A 86 7.90 -3.27 12.86
CA ASP A 86 7.28 -2.05 12.37
C ASP A 86 8.16 -1.37 11.31
N ASP A 87 7.58 -1.04 10.15
CA ASP A 87 8.22 -0.24 9.13
C ASP A 87 8.55 1.16 9.63
N ASP A 88 9.61 1.73 9.10
CA ASP A 88 10.01 3.09 9.42
C ASP A 88 9.55 4.06 8.32
N GLN A 89 8.95 5.16 8.75
CA GLN A 89 8.44 6.19 7.83
C GLN A 89 8.79 7.59 8.32
N TRP A 90 9.22 8.45 7.39
CA TRP A 90 9.55 9.84 7.68
C TRP A 90 8.92 10.78 6.65
N LEU A 91 8.33 11.85 7.14
CA LEU A 91 7.76 12.93 6.33
C LEU A 91 8.63 14.18 6.47
N PHE A 92 9.23 14.63 5.38
CA PHE A 92 9.92 15.91 5.31
C PHE A 92 8.96 17.00 4.84
N LEU A 93 8.83 18.07 5.63
CA LEU A 93 8.01 19.23 5.34
C LEU A 93 8.90 20.45 5.02
N PRO A 94 9.04 20.83 3.73
CA PRO A 94 9.99 21.88 3.33
C PRO A 94 9.67 23.25 3.93
N ALA A 95 8.39 23.59 4.07
CA ALA A 95 7.96 24.85 4.69
C ALA A 95 8.43 24.99 6.14
N LEU A 96 8.56 23.88 6.86
CA LEU A 96 9.03 23.85 8.26
C LEU A 96 10.52 23.49 8.35
N LYS A 97 11.16 23.10 7.24
CA LYS A 97 12.53 22.52 7.21
C LYS A 97 12.72 21.40 8.24
N LYS A 98 11.68 20.60 8.45
CA LYS A 98 11.66 19.53 9.48
C LYS A 98 11.31 18.19 8.87
N THR A 99 11.94 17.15 9.40
CA THR A 99 11.55 15.75 9.17
C THR A 99 10.84 15.24 10.44
N LYS A 100 9.65 14.67 10.25
CA LYS A 100 8.87 14.00 11.29
C LYS A 100 8.89 12.49 11.01
N ARG A 101 9.30 11.68 12.01
CA ARG A 101 9.08 10.24 11.98
C ARG A 101 7.60 9.95 12.27
N ILE A 102 6.99 9.07 11.50
CA ILE A 102 5.63 8.57 11.74
C ILE A 102 5.74 7.42 12.74
N ALA A 103 5.17 7.59 13.93
CA ALA A 103 5.16 6.52 14.92
C ALA A 103 4.22 5.38 14.50
N ALA A 104 4.48 4.16 14.97
CA ALA A 104 3.66 2.99 14.64
C ALA A 104 2.17 3.22 14.95
N GLY A 105 1.85 3.87 16.07
CA GLY A 105 0.47 4.21 16.45
C GLY A 105 -0.19 5.31 15.61
N ASP A 106 0.58 6.06 14.82
CA ASP A 106 0.09 7.15 13.96
C ASP A 106 -0.13 6.69 12.51
N LYS A 107 0.22 5.43 12.16
CA LYS A 107 0.15 4.92 10.78
C LYS A 107 -1.28 4.88 10.22
N SER A 108 -2.30 4.77 11.05
CA SER A 108 -3.71 4.91 10.66
C SER A 108 -4.13 6.34 10.33
N GLY A 109 -3.26 7.31 10.54
CA GLY A 109 -3.52 8.71 10.21
C GLY A 109 -3.54 8.96 8.70
N SER A 110 -4.30 9.99 8.29
CA SER A 110 -4.44 10.38 6.87
C SER A 110 -3.11 10.78 6.26
N PHE A 111 -2.74 10.13 5.14
CA PHE A 111 -1.57 10.48 4.35
C PHE A 111 -1.82 11.78 3.57
N MET A 112 -1.15 12.84 3.99
CA MET A 112 -1.19 14.15 3.32
C MET A 112 -2.61 14.70 3.07
N GLY A 113 -3.56 14.36 3.95
CA GLY A 113 -4.95 14.82 3.85
C GLY A 113 -5.77 14.14 2.74
N SER A 114 -5.38 12.93 2.36
CA SER A 114 -6.15 12.02 1.49
C SER A 114 -6.94 11.02 2.35
N ASP A 115 -7.73 10.18 1.70
CA ASP A 115 -8.37 9.01 2.34
C ASP A 115 -7.41 7.82 2.52
N LEU A 116 -6.18 7.91 1.97
CA LEU A 116 -5.13 6.94 2.22
C LEU A 116 -4.52 7.18 3.60
N ASN A 117 -4.10 6.11 4.27
CA ASN A 117 -3.37 6.15 5.53
C ASN A 117 -1.86 6.02 5.29
N TYR A 118 -1.04 6.34 6.29
CA TYR A 118 0.39 6.04 6.22
C TYR A 118 0.65 4.54 6.10
N SER A 119 -0.20 3.67 6.68
CA SER A 119 -0.12 2.22 6.54
C SER A 119 -0.33 1.72 5.09
N ASP A 120 -1.00 2.49 4.22
CA ASP A 120 -1.17 2.13 2.81
C ASP A 120 0.12 2.35 1.98
N MET A 121 1.15 2.93 2.59
CA MET A 121 2.42 3.24 1.92
C MET A 121 3.47 2.13 2.08
N THR A 122 3.13 1.03 2.75
CA THR A 122 3.94 -0.17 2.92
C THR A 122 3.19 -1.42 2.45
N SER A 123 3.92 -2.51 2.27
CA SER A 123 3.32 -3.81 1.99
C SER A 123 2.67 -4.36 3.26
N PRO A 124 1.48 -4.99 3.17
CA PRO A 124 0.90 -5.64 4.34
C PRO A 124 1.70 -6.89 4.71
N ASP A 125 2.03 -7.06 5.99
CA ASP A 125 2.53 -8.34 6.49
C ASP A 125 1.42 -9.39 6.34
N LEU A 126 1.64 -10.35 5.44
CA LEU A 126 0.64 -11.36 5.11
C LEU A 126 0.25 -12.21 6.32
N ASP A 127 1.10 -12.35 7.31
CA ASP A 127 0.85 -13.17 8.49
C ASP A 127 -0.09 -12.51 9.50
N LEU A 128 -0.26 -11.21 9.40
CA LEU A 128 -1.16 -10.44 10.27
C LEU A 128 -2.61 -10.38 9.78
N TYR A 129 -2.91 -10.98 8.61
CA TYR A 129 -4.24 -10.93 8.01
C TYR A 129 -4.78 -12.31 7.63
N ASP A 130 -6.10 -12.45 7.69
CA ASP A 130 -6.85 -13.55 7.09
C ASP A 130 -7.34 -13.14 5.71
N TYR A 131 -6.99 -13.94 4.69
CA TYR A 131 -7.37 -13.69 3.29
C TYR A 131 -8.40 -14.70 2.82
N THR A 132 -9.57 -14.22 2.41
CA THR A 132 -10.66 -15.05 1.87
C THR A 132 -10.91 -14.69 0.41
N LEU A 133 -10.78 -15.65 -0.50
CA LEU A 133 -11.25 -15.48 -1.88
C LEU A 133 -12.78 -15.43 -1.87
N MET A 134 -13.35 -14.29 -2.25
CA MET A 134 -14.79 -14.07 -2.27
C MET A 134 -15.41 -14.54 -3.58
N LYS A 135 -14.82 -14.13 -4.70
CA LYS A 135 -15.28 -14.49 -6.04
C LYS A 135 -14.27 -14.09 -7.11
N GLU A 136 -14.44 -14.65 -8.28
CA GLU A 136 -13.86 -14.13 -9.52
C GLU A 136 -14.84 -13.15 -10.16
N THR A 137 -14.33 -12.05 -10.69
CA THR A 137 -15.14 -11.01 -11.34
C THR A 137 -14.31 -10.28 -12.40
N GLU A 138 -14.89 -9.24 -12.99
CA GLU A 138 -14.21 -8.40 -13.96
C GLU A 138 -14.21 -6.95 -13.50
N VAL A 139 -13.06 -6.27 -13.66
CA VAL A 139 -12.90 -4.84 -13.39
C VAL A 139 -12.19 -4.21 -14.59
N LYS A 140 -12.83 -3.25 -15.23
CA LYS A 140 -12.30 -2.53 -16.42
C LYS A 140 -11.79 -3.46 -17.52
N GLY A 141 -12.53 -4.53 -17.81
CA GLY A 141 -12.19 -5.52 -18.86
C GLY A 141 -11.11 -6.54 -18.47
N HIS A 142 -10.69 -6.58 -17.20
CA HIS A 142 -9.71 -7.54 -16.71
C HIS A 142 -10.33 -8.50 -15.71
N LYS A 143 -10.07 -9.79 -15.87
CA LYS A 143 -10.42 -10.82 -14.88
C LYS A 143 -9.64 -10.57 -13.60
N VAL A 144 -10.32 -10.60 -12.47
CA VAL A 144 -9.74 -10.34 -11.15
C VAL A 144 -10.30 -11.29 -10.10
N TRP A 145 -9.47 -11.62 -9.12
CA TRP A 145 -9.91 -12.19 -7.85
C TRP A 145 -10.29 -11.09 -6.89
N GLN A 146 -11.49 -11.16 -6.33
CA GLN A 146 -11.89 -10.31 -5.21
C GLN A 146 -11.57 -11.02 -3.91
N ILE A 147 -10.65 -10.46 -3.12
CA ILE A 147 -10.19 -11.02 -1.86
C ILE A 147 -10.62 -10.10 -0.73
N LYS A 148 -11.18 -10.69 0.33
CA LYS A 148 -11.40 -10.01 1.60
C LYS A 148 -10.18 -10.22 2.49
N ALA A 149 -9.57 -9.14 2.99
CA ALA A 149 -8.52 -9.15 3.99
C ALA A 149 -9.08 -8.64 5.33
N VAL A 150 -8.82 -9.38 6.40
CA VAL A 150 -9.25 -9.02 7.77
C VAL A 150 -8.05 -9.12 8.69
N PRO A 151 -7.72 -8.05 9.46
CA PRO A 151 -6.67 -8.13 10.47
C PRO A 151 -6.97 -9.21 11.51
N LYS A 152 -5.96 -10.01 11.87
CA LYS A 152 -6.11 -11.07 12.89
C LYS A 152 -6.22 -10.53 14.31
N SER A 153 -5.82 -9.29 14.55
CA SER A 153 -5.85 -8.68 15.86
C SER A 153 -6.48 -7.29 15.85
N LYS A 154 -6.97 -6.85 17.01
CA LYS A 154 -7.47 -5.49 17.20
C LYS A 154 -6.35 -4.45 17.09
N ASP A 155 -5.13 -4.81 17.48
CA ASP A 155 -3.97 -3.93 17.40
C ASP A 155 -3.59 -3.66 15.95
N GLU A 156 -3.59 -4.71 15.09
CA GLU A 156 -3.37 -4.54 13.67
C GLU A 156 -4.47 -3.72 12.99
N ALA A 157 -5.74 -3.96 13.34
CA ALA A 157 -6.85 -3.15 12.87
C ALA A 157 -6.72 -1.67 13.27
N LYS A 158 -6.18 -1.38 14.46
CA LYS A 158 -5.90 -0.03 14.94
C LYS A 158 -4.72 0.60 14.21
N LYS A 159 -3.63 -0.16 14.00
CA LYS A 159 -2.43 0.30 13.28
C LYS A 159 -2.74 0.61 11.81
N SER A 160 -3.42 -0.28 11.12
CA SER A 160 -3.80 -0.10 9.71
C SER A 160 -4.95 0.91 9.51
N GLY A 161 -5.79 1.11 10.54
CA GLY A 161 -6.99 1.94 10.43
C GLY A 161 -8.17 1.23 9.76
N TYR A 162 -8.04 -0.06 9.42
CA TYR A 162 -9.07 -0.83 8.71
C TYR A 162 -9.53 -2.05 9.52
N SER A 163 -10.82 -2.24 9.66
CA SER A 163 -11.39 -3.48 10.20
C SER A 163 -11.44 -4.62 9.17
N LYS A 164 -11.46 -4.28 7.89
CA LYS A 164 -11.43 -5.17 6.73
C LYS A 164 -11.13 -4.39 5.46
N SER A 165 -10.59 -5.07 4.45
CA SER A 165 -10.34 -4.51 3.12
C SER A 165 -10.84 -5.45 2.03
N ALA A 166 -11.20 -4.90 0.88
CA ALA A 166 -11.49 -5.65 -0.34
C ALA A 166 -10.39 -5.37 -1.37
N LEU A 167 -9.69 -6.42 -1.77
CA LEU A 167 -8.60 -6.37 -2.73
C LEU A 167 -9.06 -6.96 -4.06
N PHE A 168 -8.67 -6.34 -5.17
CA PHE A 168 -8.95 -6.83 -6.51
C PHE A 168 -7.62 -7.13 -7.19
N ILE A 169 -7.30 -8.41 -7.31
CA ILE A 169 -6.02 -8.89 -7.84
C ILE A 169 -6.25 -9.37 -9.26
N ARG A 170 -5.52 -8.81 -10.21
CA ARG A 170 -5.57 -9.22 -11.62
C ARG A 170 -5.02 -10.64 -11.77
N GLN A 171 -5.74 -11.46 -12.56
CA GLN A 171 -5.32 -12.81 -12.94
C GLN A 171 -4.21 -12.80 -13.98
#